data_0dc3b71528feb14e89f9a04ea0cd45e8
#
_entry.id   0dc3b71528feb14e89f9a04ea0cd45e8
#
_cell.length_a   1.000
_cell.length_b   1.000
_cell.length_c   1.000
_cell.angle_alpha   90.00
_cell.angle_beta   90.00
_cell.angle_gamma   90.00
#
_symmetry.space_group_name_H-M   'P 1'
#
loop_
_entity.id
_entity.type
_entity.pdbx_description
1 polymer ?
#
loop_
_entity_poly.entity_id
_entity_poly.type
_entity_poly.pdbx_seq_one_letter_code
_entity_poly.pdbx_strand_id
1 'polypeptide(L)'
;MKIRKAITNDAAAIQRLLAQLGYSDLSEPSVANKINAYNKPSYCVIVGEVDFNVVGFISLHWFEVFHSAGAIGRISAFCVDELFRSKGLGRQLLEAAEVHLIEQGCVKLEVTSNIRRLRTHEFYLERGYGEDSRRFTKYVKS
;
A
#
# COMPACT_ATOMS: atom_id res chain seq x y z
N MET A 1 -4.60 4.22 16.99
CA MET A 1 -3.64 3.48 16.17
C MET A 1 -2.39 4.34 15.95
N LYS A 2 -1.24 3.75 16.14
CA LYS A 2 0.03 4.41 15.86
C LYS A 2 0.45 4.12 14.42
N ILE A 3 0.73 5.15 13.66
CA ILE A 3 1.16 5.04 12.27
C ILE A 3 2.64 5.39 12.19
N ARG A 4 3.43 4.53 11.58
CA ARG A 4 4.87 4.71 11.46
C ARG A 4 5.41 4.00 10.23
N LYS A 5 6.66 4.29 9.88
CA LYS A 5 7.36 3.58 8.81
C LYS A 5 7.66 2.14 9.24
N ALA A 6 7.58 1.21 8.30
CA ALA A 6 7.90 -0.20 8.55
C ALA A 6 9.40 -0.39 8.81
N ILE A 7 9.70 -1.35 9.67
CA ILE A 7 11.08 -1.83 9.90
C ILE A 7 11.09 -3.34 9.66
N THR A 8 12.29 -3.92 9.53
CA THR A 8 12.42 -5.36 9.22
C THR A 8 11.76 -6.26 10.25
N ASN A 9 11.68 -5.83 11.50
CA ASN A 9 10.98 -6.58 12.54
C ASN A 9 9.48 -6.72 12.28
N ASP A 10 8.92 -5.95 11.35
CA ASP A 10 7.51 -6.05 10.97
C ASP A 10 7.25 -7.13 9.92
N ALA A 11 8.28 -7.84 9.47
CA ALA A 11 8.16 -8.79 8.36
C ALA A 11 7.15 -9.90 8.62
N ALA A 12 7.13 -10.47 9.82
CA ALA A 12 6.17 -11.54 10.14
C ALA A 12 4.73 -11.04 10.09
N ALA A 13 4.47 -9.84 10.62
CA ALA A 13 3.15 -9.26 10.60
C ALA A 13 2.71 -8.92 9.16
N ILE A 14 3.60 -8.35 8.36
CA ILE A 14 3.29 -8.00 6.97
C ILE A 14 3.09 -9.27 6.14
N GLN A 15 3.88 -10.32 6.39
CA GLN A 15 3.67 -11.62 5.72
C GLN A 15 2.27 -12.15 5.98
N ARG A 16 1.82 -12.10 7.22
CA ARG A 16 0.47 -12.53 7.59
C ARG A 16 -0.60 -11.70 6.87
N LEU A 17 -0.41 -10.39 6.80
CA LEU A 17 -1.35 -9.50 6.10
C LEU A 17 -1.36 -9.75 4.60
N LEU A 18 -0.19 -9.99 4.00
CA LEU A 18 -0.10 -10.34 2.58
C LEU A 18 -0.85 -11.64 2.27
N ALA A 19 -0.79 -12.62 3.18
CA ALA A 19 -1.54 -13.86 3.03
C ALA A 19 -3.05 -13.60 3.00
N GLN A 20 -3.54 -12.65 3.81
CA GLN A 20 -4.95 -12.25 3.79
C GLN A 20 -5.33 -11.58 2.46
N LEU A 21 -4.37 -10.97 1.77
CA LEU A 21 -4.59 -10.41 0.43
C LEU A 21 -4.55 -11.48 -0.68
N GLY A 22 -4.16 -12.71 -0.35
CA GLY A 22 -4.01 -13.78 -1.33
C GLY A 22 -2.58 -14.06 -1.76
N TYR A 23 -1.59 -13.41 -1.15
CA TYR A 23 -0.18 -13.60 -1.45
C TYR A 23 0.49 -14.43 -0.35
N SER A 24 0.20 -15.72 -0.32
CA SER A 24 0.68 -16.63 0.72
C SER A 24 2.04 -17.28 0.42
N ASP A 25 2.59 -17.05 -0.77
CA ASP A 25 3.83 -17.69 -1.21
C ASP A 25 5.10 -16.98 -0.73
N LEU A 26 4.95 -15.80 -0.11
CA LEU A 26 6.09 -15.00 0.31
C LEU A 26 6.56 -15.45 1.69
N SER A 27 7.86 -15.72 1.82
CA SER A 27 8.46 -16.06 3.10
C SER A 27 8.72 -14.82 3.93
N GLU A 28 8.86 -15.00 5.25
CA GLU A 28 9.22 -13.89 6.13
C GLU A 28 10.55 -13.24 5.74
N PRO A 29 11.64 -14.01 5.44
CA PRO A 29 12.88 -13.39 4.96
C PRO A 29 12.70 -12.60 3.66
N SER A 30 11.86 -13.08 2.75
CA SER A 30 11.57 -12.37 1.50
C SER A 30 10.88 -11.04 1.79
N VAL A 31 9.93 -11.02 2.72
CA VAL A 31 9.24 -9.79 3.12
C VAL A 31 10.21 -8.82 3.81
N ALA A 32 11.10 -9.32 4.68
CA ALA A 32 12.12 -8.50 5.32
C ALA A 32 13.03 -7.83 4.28
N ASN A 33 13.45 -8.58 3.26
CA ASN A 33 14.25 -8.04 2.16
C ASN A 33 13.49 -6.96 1.40
N LYS A 34 12.19 -7.15 1.20
CA LYS A 34 11.35 -6.16 0.52
C LYS A 34 11.22 -4.87 1.34
N ILE A 35 11.08 -4.99 2.66
CA ILE A 35 11.05 -3.81 3.54
C ILE A 35 12.35 -3.03 3.40
N ASN A 36 13.48 -3.71 3.41
CA ASN A 36 14.79 -3.08 3.19
C ASN A 36 14.88 -2.42 1.81
N ALA A 37 14.39 -3.11 0.77
CA ALA A 37 14.41 -2.58 -0.60
C ALA A 37 13.58 -1.30 -0.71
N TYR A 38 12.52 -1.17 0.08
CA TYR A 38 11.66 0.02 0.09
C TYR A 38 12.24 1.15 0.94
N ASN A 39 13.35 0.92 1.63
CA ASN A 39 14.03 1.97 2.41
C ASN A 39 15.01 2.71 1.51
N LYS A 40 14.49 3.42 0.52
CA LYS A 40 15.25 4.17 -0.47
C LYS A 40 14.39 5.31 -1.00
N PRO A 41 14.99 6.31 -1.69
CA PRO A 41 14.22 7.41 -2.27
C PRO A 41 13.09 6.90 -3.18
N SER A 42 11.95 7.57 -3.13
CA SER A 42 10.75 7.28 -3.92
C SER A 42 9.98 6.01 -3.53
N TYR A 43 10.30 5.44 -2.37
CA TYR A 43 9.61 4.25 -1.84
C TYR A 43 9.35 4.40 -0.36
N CYS A 44 8.24 3.84 0.11
CA CYS A 44 7.90 3.86 1.53
C CYS A 44 6.91 2.75 1.86
N VAL A 45 7.07 2.14 3.03
CA VAL A 45 6.06 1.24 3.60
C VAL A 45 5.66 1.80 4.95
N ILE A 46 4.37 1.97 5.16
CA ILE A 46 3.79 2.51 6.40
C ILE A 46 2.99 1.39 7.05
N VAL A 47 3.10 1.27 8.37
CA VAL A 47 2.34 0.30 9.16
C VAL A 47 1.49 1.03 10.19
N GLY A 48 0.40 0.38 10.59
CA GLY A 48 -0.42 0.82 11.70
C GLY A 48 -0.38 -0.19 12.83
N GLU A 49 -0.14 0.29 14.06
CA GLU A 49 -0.11 -0.53 15.27
C GLU A 49 -1.29 -0.25 16.16
N VAL A 50 -1.83 -1.31 16.74
CA VAL A 50 -2.79 -1.24 17.83
C VAL A 50 -2.25 -2.15 18.94
N ASP A 51 -2.07 -1.62 20.16
CA ASP A 51 -1.52 -2.37 21.30
C ASP A 51 -0.22 -3.11 20.94
N PHE A 52 0.70 -2.38 20.27
CA PHE A 52 2.02 -2.89 19.86
C PHE A 52 1.99 -3.97 18.78
N ASN A 53 0.81 -4.25 18.21
CA ASN A 53 0.68 -5.22 17.11
C ASN A 53 0.43 -4.48 15.80
N VAL A 54 1.14 -4.87 14.76
CA VAL A 54 0.91 -4.34 13.41
C VAL A 54 -0.37 -4.97 12.86
N VAL A 55 -1.37 -4.14 12.63
CA VAL A 55 -2.70 -4.57 12.16
C VAL A 55 -3.02 -4.10 10.75
N GLY A 56 -2.11 -3.38 10.12
CA GLY A 56 -2.28 -2.95 8.75
C GLY A 56 -0.99 -2.39 8.17
N PHE A 57 -0.90 -2.39 6.85
CA PHE A 57 0.22 -1.79 6.15
C PHE A 57 -0.22 -1.23 4.81
N ILE A 58 0.58 -0.31 4.29
CA ILE A 58 0.37 0.26 2.97
C ILE A 58 1.74 0.54 2.35
N SER A 59 1.97 0.07 1.13
CA SER A 59 3.23 0.28 0.42
C SER A 59 3.05 1.27 -0.71
N LEU A 60 4.00 2.18 -0.82
CA LEU A 60 3.96 3.32 -1.72
C LEU A 60 5.22 3.42 -2.54
N HIS A 61 5.09 3.94 -3.75
CA HIS A 61 6.21 4.50 -4.48
C HIS A 61 5.71 5.63 -5.35
N TRP A 62 6.62 6.49 -5.81
CA TRP A 62 6.25 7.62 -6.65
C TRP A 62 7.33 7.84 -7.70
N PHE A 63 6.92 8.38 -8.83
CA PHE A 63 7.77 8.51 -9.99
C PHE A 63 7.31 9.67 -10.87
N GLU A 64 8.25 10.24 -11.60
CA GLU A 64 7.92 11.26 -12.58
C GLU A 64 7.53 10.60 -13.89
N VAL A 65 6.67 11.28 -14.65
CA VAL A 65 6.31 10.88 -15.99
C VAL A 65 6.71 11.99 -16.96
N PHE A 66 7.04 11.59 -18.17
CA PHE A 66 7.61 12.52 -19.15
C PHE A 66 6.64 13.58 -19.64
N HIS A 67 5.35 13.26 -19.62
CA HIS A 67 4.30 14.09 -20.23
C HIS A 67 3.51 14.93 -19.22
N SER A 68 3.93 14.99 -17.97
CA SER A 68 3.22 15.74 -16.95
C SER A 68 4.18 16.32 -15.93
N ALA A 69 3.86 17.50 -15.42
CA ALA A 69 4.59 18.07 -14.30
C ALA A 69 4.15 17.39 -12.99
N GLY A 70 5.09 17.24 -12.06
CA GLY A 70 4.83 16.57 -10.79
C GLY A 70 4.94 15.06 -10.89
N ALA A 71 4.90 14.39 -9.76
CA ALA A 71 5.04 12.96 -9.68
C ALA A 71 3.69 12.25 -9.58
N ILE A 72 3.69 10.97 -9.92
CA ILE A 72 2.54 10.09 -9.69
C ILE A 72 2.87 9.20 -8.50
N GLY A 73 1.99 9.18 -7.51
CA GLY A 73 2.10 8.30 -6.37
C GLY A 73 1.27 7.05 -6.59
N ARG A 74 1.86 5.89 -6.31
CA ARG A 74 1.18 4.61 -6.48
C ARG A 74 1.15 3.83 -5.18
N ILE A 75 -0.03 3.36 -4.82
CA ILE A 75 -0.24 2.43 -3.73
C ILE A 75 -0.26 1.04 -4.34
N SER A 76 0.74 0.23 -3.99
CA SER A 76 0.94 -1.08 -4.62
C SER A 76 0.40 -2.24 -3.77
N ALA A 77 0.35 -2.09 -2.46
CA ALA A 77 -0.26 -3.07 -1.57
C ALA A 77 -0.84 -2.34 -0.35
N PHE A 78 -2.00 -2.80 0.09
CA PHE A 78 -2.70 -2.16 1.19
C PHE A 78 -3.61 -3.18 1.85
N CYS A 79 -3.43 -3.42 3.13
CA CYS A 79 -4.22 -4.40 3.87
C CYS A 79 -4.39 -3.98 5.31
N VAL A 80 -5.61 -4.16 5.82
CA VAL A 80 -5.90 -4.10 7.25
C VAL A 80 -6.32 -5.51 7.67
N ASP A 81 -5.79 -5.97 8.81
CA ASP A 81 -6.12 -7.27 9.38
C ASP A 81 -7.64 -7.42 9.44
N GLU A 82 -8.16 -8.57 9.01
CA GLU A 82 -9.59 -8.82 8.96
C GLU A 82 -10.29 -8.66 10.31
N LEU A 83 -9.56 -8.91 11.43
CA LEU A 83 -10.09 -8.72 12.76
C LEU A 83 -10.23 -7.25 13.17
N PHE A 84 -9.65 -6.36 12.40
CA PHE A 84 -9.63 -4.93 12.69
C PHE A 84 -10.30 -4.09 11.60
N ARG A 85 -10.97 -4.72 10.65
CA ARG A 85 -11.68 -4.01 9.59
C ARG A 85 -12.95 -3.34 10.14
N SER A 86 -13.45 -2.36 9.39
CA SER A 86 -14.65 -1.59 9.73
C SER A 86 -14.51 -0.73 10.99
N LYS A 87 -13.28 -0.42 11.40
CA LYS A 87 -12.97 0.44 12.55
C LYS A 87 -12.31 1.75 12.15
N GLY A 88 -12.30 2.05 10.84
CA GLY A 88 -11.68 3.28 10.33
C GLY A 88 -10.17 3.23 10.19
N LEU A 89 -9.53 2.08 10.42
CA LEU A 89 -8.07 1.96 10.36
C LEU A 89 -7.55 2.07 8.93
N GLY A 90 -8.27 1.48 7.97
CA GLY A 90 -7.90 1.57 6.56
C GLY A 90 -7.92 3.00 6.07
N ARG A 91 -8.94 3.76 6.46
CA ARG A 91 -9.02 5.17 6.13
C ARG A 91 -7.85 5.97 6.71
N GLN A 92 -7.48 5.70 7.96
CA GLN A 92 -6.36 6.38 8.60
C GLN A 92 -5.04 6.07 7.87
N LEU A 93 -4.83 4.81 7.49
CA LEU A 93 -3.62 4.41 6.75
C LEU A 93 -3.59 5.06 5.37
N LEU A 94 -4.70 5.08 4.67
CA LEU A 94 -4.78 5.69 3.35
C LEU A 94 -4.51 7.20 3.44
N GLU A 95 -5.11 7.88 4.41
CA GLU A 95 -4.88 9.31 4.60
C GLU A 95 -3.40 9.61 4.88
N ALA A 96 -2.76 8.79 5.72
CA ALA A 96 -1.32 8.95 6.00
C ALA A 96 -0.48 8.76 4.73
N ALA A 97 -0.84 7.79 3.91
CA ALA A 97 -0.16 7.55 2.64
C ALA A 97 -0.34 8.73 1.68
N GLU A 98 -1.55 9.25 1.59
CA GLU A 98 -1.85 10.39 0.72
C GLU A 98 -1.06 11.63 1.12
N VAL A 99 -1.02 11.93 2.43
CA VAL A 99 -0.23 13.05 2.94
C VAL A 99 1.23 12.89 2.57
N HIS A 100 1.77 11.70 2.77
CA HIS A 100 3.17 11.43 2.44
C HIS A 100 3.44 11.65 0.94
N LEU A 101 2.60 11.11 0.07
CA LEU A 101 2.78 11.25 -1.39
C LEU A 101 2.65 12.69 -1.84
N ILE A 102 1.68 13.43 -1.29
CA ILE A 102 1.50 14.85 -1.62
C ILE A 102 2.73 15.65 -1.20
N GLU A 103 3.28 15.37 -0.03
CA GLU A 103 4.52 16.01 0.45
C GLU A 103 5.71 15.74 -0.47
N GLN A 104 5.70 14.60 -1.17
CA GLN A 104 6.75 14.26 -2.14
C GLN A 104 6.53 14.89 -3.51
N GLY A 105 5.51 15.71 -3.69
CA GLY A 105 5.25 16.39 -4.95
C GLY A 105 4.32 15.62 -5.90
N CYS A 106 3.62 14.61 -5.40
CA CYS A 106 2.67 13.87 -6.23
C CYS A 106 1.45 14.72 -6.56
N VAL A 107 1.09 14.73 -7.84
CA VAL A 107 -0.09 15.45 -8.34
C VAL A 107 -1.22 14.50 -8.72
N LYS A 108 -0.94 13.20 -8.76
CA LYS A 108 -1.90 12.15 -9.07
C LYS A 108 -1.60 10.95 -8.19
N LEU A 109 -2.63 10.34 -7.65
CA LEU A 109 -2.51 9.14 -6.82
C LEU A 109 -3.24 7.99 -7.48
N GLU A 110 -2.59 6.83 -7.53
CA GLU A 110 -3.14 5.63 -8.15
C GLU A 110 -3.14 4.48 -7.17
N VAL A 111 -4.16 3.65 -7.23
CA VAL A 111 -4.27 2.42 -6.45
C VAL A 111 -4.60 1.29 -7.40
N THR A 112 -3.90 0.16 -7.28
CA THR A 112 -4.25 -1.05 -8.02
C THR A 112 -5.10 -1.94 -7.13
N SER A 113 -6.30 -2.30 -7.59
CA SER A 113 -7.22 -3.14 -6.84
C SER A 113 -7.76 -4.26 -7.73
N ASN A 114 -7.86 -5.46 -7.16
CA ASN A 114 -8.42 -6.61 -7.86
C ASN A 114 -9.93 -6.40 -8.05
N ILE A 115 -10.43 -6.64 -9.26
CA ILE A 115 -11.84 -6.47 -9.60
C ILE A 115 -12.78 -7.31 -8.71
N ARG A 116 -12.29 -8.41 -8.13
CA ARG A 116 -13.08 -9.27 -7.24
C ARG A 116 -13.34 -8.65 -5.87
N ARG A 117 -12.69 -7.54 -5.54
CA ARG A 117 -12.80 -6.89 -4.24
C ARG A 117 -13.75 -5.70 -4.31
N LEU A 118 -15.04 -5.97 -4.51
CA LEU A 118 -16.04 -4.92 -4.68
C LEU A 118 -16.10 -3.94 -3.51
N ARG A 119 -16.01 -4.43 -2.27
CA ARG A 119 -16.00 -3.55 -1.09
C ARG A 119 -14.81 -2.61 -1.08
N THR A 120 -13.66 -3.10 -1.55
CA THR A 120 -12.45 -2.29 -1.67
C THR A 120 -12.65 -1.20 -2.71
N HIS A 121 -13.29 -1.52 -3.84
CA HIS A 121 -13.62 -0.54 -4.87
C HIS A 121 -14.52 0.56 -4.31
N GLU A 122 -15.57 0.20 -3.57
CA GLU A 122 -16.46 1.17 -2.94
C GLU A 122 -15.70 2.06 -1.97
N PHE A 123 -14.79 1.47 -1.19
CA PHE A 123 -13.94 2.21 -0.26
C PHE A 123 -13.16 3.31 -0.98
N TYR A 124 -12.52 2.99 -2.11
CA TYR A 124 -11.76 3.96 -2.87
C TYR A 124 -12.64 5.02 -3.50
N LEU A 125 -13.78 4.65 -4.06
CA LEU A 125 -14.71 5.61 -4.66
C LEU A 125 -15.19 6.62 -3.62
N GLU A 126 -15.49 6.18 -2.39
CA GLU A 126 -15.89 7.06 -1.30
C GLU A 126 -14.78 8.02 -0.88
N ARG A 127 -13.52 7.68 -1.13
CA ARG A 127 -12.35 8.52 -0.82
C ARG A 127 -11.92 9.40 -1.98
N GLY A 128 -12.74 9.49 -3.00
CA GLY A 128 -12.48 10.40 -4.12
C GLY A 128 -11.70 9.80 -5.28
N TYR A 129 -11.45 8.49 -5.28
CA TYR A 129 -10.78 7.85 -6.39
C TYR A 129 -11.78 7.51 -7.48
N GLY A 130 -11.38 7.70 -8.74
CA GLY A 130 -12.16 7.30 -9.90
C GLY A 130 -11.50 6.13 -10.60
N GLU A 131 -12.29 5.36 -11.29
CA GLU A 131 -11.77 4.26 -12.09
C GLU A 131 -11.29 4.81 -13.45
N ASP A 132 -9.99 4.64 -13.71
CA ASP A 132 -9.37 5.15 -14.94
C ASP A 132 -8.24 4.20 -15.33
N SER A 133 -8.58 3.14 -16.07
CA SER A 133 -7.62 2.10 -16.38
C SER A 133 -7.52 1.79 -17.86
N ARG A 134 -6.32 1.95 -18.41
CA ARG A 134 -5.93 1.49 -19.76
C ARG A 134 -4.56 0.86 -19.65
N ARG A 135 -4.48 -0.30 -18.98
CA ARG A 135 -3.22 -1.00 -18.81
C ARG A 135 -3.15 -2.24 -19.68
N PHE A 136 -2.06 -2.33 -20.45
CA PHE A 136 -1.73 -3.52 -21.21
C PHE A 136 -0.56 -4.20 -20.54
N THR A 137 -0.70 -5.46 -20.19
CA THR A 137 0.30 -6.20 -19.40
C THR A 137 0.82 -7.39 -20.19
N LYS A 138 2.14 -7.55 -20.20
CA LYS A 138 2.79 -8.70 -20.82
C LYS A 138 3.77 -9.28 -19.78
N TYR A 139 3.65 -10.55 -19.49
CA TYR A 139 4.58 -11.23 -18.58
C TYR A 139 5.79 -11.69 -19.38
N VAL A 140 6.96 -11.20 -19.04
CA VAL A 140 8.20 -11.49 -19.77
C VAL A 140 9.06 -12.53 -19.07
N LYS A 141 8.80 -12.79 -17.78
CA LYS A 141 9.51 -13.79 -17.00
C LYS A 141 8.68 -14.16 -15.79
N SER A 142 8.62 -15.44 -15.47
CA SER A 142 7.92 -15.96 -14.30
C SER A 142 8.74 -15.77 -13.02
#